data_73ef23b36eb0ae439b7be20530264f00
#
_entry.id   73ef23b36eb0ae439b7be20530264f00
#
_cell.length_a   1.000
_cell.length_b   1.000
_cell.length_c   1.000
_cell.angle_alpha   90.00
_cell.angle_beta   90.00
_cell.angle_gamma   90.00
#
_symmetry.space_group_name_H-M   'P 1'
#
loop_
_entity.id
_entity.type
_entity.pdbx_description
1 polymer ?
#
loop_
_entity_poly.entity_id
_entity_poly.type
_entity_poly.pdbx_seq_one_letter_code
_entity_poly.pdbx_strand_id
1 'polypeptide(L)'
;MERIATDTYSFERVREGGFVYVDKTAILKTLADGSLGTQFFIARPRRFGKSLAVSTLQCLFEGRRDLFRGLAIEPDWDWAKTYPVLKLDMGSCQAATVAEFREFLFSILKSEAARLGVVFTESALPSVSFRCLIEETARTNPDGKCVVFIDEYDKPLLWHLGKPGVAAIRDELKPFYGVIKYTEGLQRFAFMTGVSKFSKVSVFSDLNNLNEFSMDARVATLFGYTHEEVKANFPASLAALGAKQGLDAEATFARLVQWYDGYRFEENAAPVFNPVSVGKCLSSGKFDPYWFETGTPTFLLRLMEKNPVVLDEIEVSQTAFSNYEPDRPALVSLLYQTGYLTIKSARQDGGIRLYRLVPPNFEVATAFSESLSADFSRLDGEEHASLLTQMVEALRADDVDDMLDALSCFFANIPANITVKREKYYQTLFYAVFVLIGARTHAECWTNRGRVDAVVETPRGVYVFEFKLGTGGRDGARPSPGGPTSVSAAAALAQIKARGYAEKWLRCGKKVTLVGAAFDADMRNLSDRQVEVAADA
;
A
#
# COMPACT_ATOMS: atom_id res chain seq x y z
N MET A 1 -3.57 -20.01 -24.38
CA MET A 1 -3.71 -19.09 -23.23
C MET A 1 -2.59 -19.42 -22.27
N GLU A 2 -1.92 -18.42 -21.77
CA GLU A 2 -0.80 -18.60 -20.85
C GLU A 2 -1.27 -19.21 -19.54
N ARG A 3 -0.45 -20.07 -18.93
CA ARG A 3 -0.73 -20.62 -17.58
C ARG A 3 -0.21 -19.63 -16.54
N ILE A 4 -1.11 -19.02 -15.80
CA ILE A 4 -0.79 -17.98 -14.82
C ILE A 4 -0.86 -18.58 -13.41
N ALA A 5 0.24 -18.50 -12.66
CA ALA A 5 0.26 -18.90 -11.25
C ALA A 5 -0.20 -17.75 -10.38
N THR A 6 -1.26 -17.96 -9.59
CA THR A 6 -1.82 -16.94 -8.67
C THR A 6 -1.74 -17.37 -7.20
N ASP A 7 -1.34 -18.63 -6.94
CA ASP A 7 -1.39 -19.31 -5.65
C ASP A 7 -0.05 -19.87 -5.17
N THR A 8 1.02 -19.71 -5.95
CA THR A 8 2.36 -20.20 -5.59
C THR A 8 3.42 -19.11 -5.68
N TYR A 9 4.34 -19.14 -4.74
CA TYR A 9 5.55 -18.33 -4.70
C TYR A 9 6.83 -19.20 -4.79
N SER A 10 6.69 -20.51 -5.08
CA SER A 10 7.83 -21.39 -5.35
C SER A 10 8.29 -21.26 -6.81
N PHE A 11 9.52 -20.80 -7.01
CA PHE A 11 10.13 -20.71 -8.34
C PHE A 11 10.19 -22.07 -9.04
N GLU A 12 10.54 -23.12 -8.32
CA GLU A 12 10.56 -24.49 -8.80
C GLU A 12 9.18 -24.91 -9.34
N ARG A 13 8.12 -24.75 -8.54
CA ARG A 13 6.74 -25.08 -8.99
C ARG A 13 6.29 -24.25 -10.19
N VAL A 14 6.69 -22.97 -10.28
CA VAL A 14 6.37 -22.11 -11.42
C VAL A 14 7.06 -22.66 -12.69
N ARG A 15 8.34 -23.00 -12.61
CA ARG A 15 9.12 -23.47 -13.76
C ARG A 15 8.74 -24.87 -14.21
N GLU A 16 8.64 -25.82 -13.27
CA GLU A 16 8.25 -27.21 -13.55
C GLU A 16 6.80 -27.34 -13.99
N GLY A 17 5.92 -26.50 -13.41
CA GLY A 17 4.51 -26.44 -13.77
C GLY A 17 4.22 -25.80 -15.14
N GLY A 18 5.23 -25.24 -15.82
CA GLY A 18 5.06 -24.55 -17.10
C GLY A 18 4.20 -23.29 -16.99
N PHE A 19 4.20 -22.64 -15.83
CA PHE A 19 3.56 -21.33 -15.63
C PHE A 19 4.45 -20.22 -16.20
N VAL A 20 3.82 -19.10 -16.58
CA VAL A 20 4.57 -17.91 -16.98
C VAL A 20 5.38 -17.40 -15.80
N TYR A 21 6.67 -17.24 -16.03
CA TYR A 21 7.59 -16.55 -15.14
C TYR A 21 8.04 -15.26 -15.82
N VAL A 22 7.65 -14.11 -15.32
CA VAL A 22 8.15 -12.81 -15.80
C VAL A 22 9.59 -12.67 -15.32
N ASP A 23 10.53 -12.71 -16.26
CA ASP A 23 11.95 -12.84 -15.95
C ASP A 23 12.52 -11.56 -15.31
N LYS A 24 12.89 -11.67 -14.04
CA LYS A 24 13.58 -10.64 -13.25
C LYS A 24 15.04 -11.01 -12.94
N THR A 25 15.53 -12.10 -13.53
CA THR A 25 16.83 -12.66 -13.15
C THR A 25 18.01 -11.76 -13.49
N ALA A 26 17.89 -10.90 -14.50
CA ALA A 26 18.91 -9.89 -14.79
C ALA A 26 19.10 -8.91 -13.61
N ILE A 27 18.00 -8.47 -13.00
CA ILE A 27 18.06 -7.57 -11.83
C ILE A 27 18.52 -8.37 -10.58
N LEU A 28 18.03 -9.59 -10.39
CA LEU A 28 18.48 -10.45 -9.29
C LEU A 28 19.98 -10.72 -9.35
N LYS A 29 20.57 -10.86 -10.57
CA LYS A 29 22.01 -11.01 -10.76
C LYS A 29 22.80 -9.84 -10.18
N THR A 30 22.36 -8.60 -10.39
CA THR A 30 23.06 -7.41 -9.86
C THR A 30 23.15 -7.38 -8.34
N LEU A 31 22.21 -8.04 -7.66
CA LEU A 31 22.28 -8.22 -6.20
C LEU A 31 23.18 -9.42 -5.84
N ALA A 32 23.02 -10.55 -6.57
CA ALA A 32 23.63 -11.82 -6.21
C ALA A 32 25.11 -11.94 -6.61
N ASP A 33 25.62 -11.16 -7.58
CA ASP A 33 27.01 -11.24 -8.06
C ASP A 33 28.04 -10.67 -7.06
N GLY A 34 27.59 -9.87 -6.09
CA GLY A 34 28.44 -9.28 -5.05
C GLY A 34 29.01 -7.91 -5.44
N SER A 35 28.71 -7.36 -6.62
CA SER A 35 29.20 -6.05 -7.08
C SER A 35 28.64 -4.89 -6.24
N LEU A 36 27.46 -5.06 -5.67
CA LEU A 36 26.76 -4.05 -4.85
C LEU A 36 26.89 -4.30 -3.34
N GLY A 37 27.62 -5.35 -2.94
CA GLY A 37 27.74 -5.81 -1.56
C GLY A 37 27.18 -7.21 -1.38
N THR A 38 27.00 -7.63 -0.13
CA THR A 38 26.56 -8.99 0.20
C THR A 38 25.32 -9.06 1.07
N GLN A 39 24.91 -7.97 1.67
CA GLN A 39 23.77 -7.95 2.60
C GLN A 39 22.77 -6.88 2.16
N PHE A 40 21.52 -7.29 1.88
CA PHE A 40 20.50 -6.45 1.29
C PHE A 40 19.19 -6.50 2.06
N PHE A 41 18.51 -5.36 2.07
CA PHE A 41 17.15 -5.21 2.57
C PHE A 41 16.26 -4.54 1.54
N ILE A 42 15.11 -5.15 1.25
CA ILE A 42 14.09 -4.56 0.36
C ILE A 42 12.70 -4.77 0.95
N ALA A 43 12.01 -3.67 1.24
CA ALA A 43 10.59 -3.69 1.59
C ALA A 43 9.71 -3.43 0.36
N ARG A 44 8.60 -4.18 0.25
CA ARG A 44 7.57 -4.00 -0.80
C ARG A 44 6.19 -4.35 -0.24
N PRO A 45 5.13 -3.76 -0.74
CA PRO A 45 3.77 -4.17 -0.36
C PRO A 45 3.53 -5.66 -0.56
N ARG A 46 2.47 -6.17 0.01
CA ARG A 46 2.07 -7.57 -0.17
C ARG A 46 1.78 -7.87 -1.63
N ARG A 47 1.97 -9.15 -2.04
CA ARG A 47 1.64 -9.68 -3.38
C ARG A 47 2.47 -9.14 -4.54
N PHE A 48 3.65 -8.55 -4.27
CA PHE A 48 4.60 -8.06 -5.28
C PHE A 48 5.65 -9.09 -5.71
N GLY A 49 5.62 -10.33 -5.21
CA GLY A 49 6.55 -11.39 -5.62
C GLY A 49 7.83 -11.46 -4.77
N LYS A 50 7.86 -10.90 -3.55
CA LYS A 50 9.02 -10.99 -2.65
C LYS A 50 9.46 -12.43 -2.37
N SER A 51 8.54 -13.27 -1.92
CA SER A 51 8.82 -14.68 -1.61
C SER A 51 9.19 -15.49 -2.86
N LEU A 52 8.66 -15.11 -4.04
CA LEU A 52 9.08 -15.71 -5.32
C LEU A 52 10.54 -15.34 -5.63
N ALA A 53 10.95 -14.08 -5.42
CA ALA A 53 12.34 -13.66 -5.60
C ALA A 53 13.28 -14.38 -4.62
N VAL A 54 12.88 -14.54 -3.35
CA VAL A 54 13.62 -15.35 -2.36
C VAL A 54 13.76 -16.79 -2.84
N SER A 55 12.67 -17.40 -3.33
CA SER A 55 12.70 -18.77 -3.87
C SER A 55 13.58 -18.87 -5.14
N THR A 56 13.56 -17.86 -6.02
CA THR A 56 14.43 -17.79 -7.20
C THR A 56 15.89 -17.71 -6.80
N LEU A 57 16.24 -16.82 -5.85
CA LEU A 57 17.60 -16.69 -5.33
C LEU A 57 18.07 -17.97 -4.60
N GLN A 58 17.17 -18.66 -3.89
CA GLN A 58 17.47 -19.94 -3.26
C GLN A 58 17.89 -20.97 -4.33
N CYS A 59 17.08 -21.19 -5.35
CA CYS A 59 17.40 -22.10 -6.44
C CYS A 59 18.68 -21.70 -7.19
N LEU A 60 18.96 -20.39 -7.31
CA LEU A 60 20.17 -19.87 -7.94
C LEU A 60 21.43 -20.27 -7.17
N PHE A 61 21.46 -20.03 -5.85
CA PHE A 61 22.61 -20.33 -5.01
C PHE A 61 22.76 -21.84 -4.75
N GLU A 62 21.68 -22.61 -4.78
CA GLU A 62 21.69 -24.08 -4.69
C GLU A 62 22.11 -24.73 -6.03
N GLY A 63 22.32 -23.96 -7.11
CA GLY A 63 22.84 -24.45 -8.40
C GLY A 63 21.80 -25.16 -9.28
N ARG A 64 20.50 -24.92 -9.09
CA ARG A 64 19.40 -25.52 -9.87
C ARG A 64 19.32 -24.92 -11.29
N ARG A 65 20.41 -25.05 -12.06
CA ARG A 65 20.51 -24.52 -13.43
C ARG A 65 19.35 -24.93 -14.32
N ASP A 66 18.85 -26.16 -14.14
CA ASP A 66 17.71 -26.71 -14.88
C ASP A 66 16.49 -25.79 -14.88
N LEU A 67 16.23 -25.09 -13.80
CA LEU A 67 15.11 -24.17 -13.63
C LEU A 67 15.32 -22.82 -14.33
N PHE A 68 16.55 -22.46 -14.63
CA PHE A 68 16.92 -21.17 -15.23
C PHE A 68 17.07 -21.19 -16.75
N ARG A 69 16.82 -22.33 -17.39
CA ARG A 69 16.93 -22.45 -18.85
C ARG A 69 16.10 -21.38 -19.56
N GLY A 70 16.77 -20.61 -20.45
CA GLY A 70 16.17 -19.54 -21.23
C GLY A 70 15.90 -18.25 -20.45
N LEU A 71 16.31 -18.13 -19.19
CA LEU A 71 16.25 -16.88 -18.43
C LEU A 71 17.54 -16.07 -18.59
N ALA A 72 17.45 -14.76 -18.43
CA ALA A 72 18.53 -13.82 -18.69
C ALA A 72 19.82 -14.11 -17.91
N ILE A 73 19.73 -14.65 -16.70
CA ILE A 73 20.90 -14.97 -15.86
C ILE A 73 21.63 -16.24 -16.30
N GLU A 74 20.99 -17.16 -17.05
CA GLU A 74 21.52 -18.50 -17.29
C GLU A 74 22.94 -18.50 -17.90
N PRO A 75 23.25 -17.71 -18.95
CA PRO A 75 24.56 -17.71 -19.56
C PRO A 75 25.66 -17.08 -18.69
N ASP A 76 25.29 -16.25 -17.76
CA ASP A 76 26.19 -15.34 -17.05
C ASP A 76 26.44 -15.72 -15.58
N TRP A 77 25.86 -16.83 -15.10
CA TRP A 77 26.01 -17.28 -13.72
C TRP A 77 27.02 -18.42 -13.61
N ASP A 78 27.85 -18.39 -12.56
CA ASP A 78 28.81 -19.47 -12.29
C ASP A 78 28.11 -20.64 -11.58
N TRP A 79 27.54 -21.55 -12.38
CA TRP A 79 26.79 -22.71 -11.89
C TRP A 79 27.66 -23.78 -11.21
N ALA A 80 28.99 -23.66 -11.26
CA ALA A 80 29.89 -24.58 -10.57
C ALA A 80 30.01 -24.25 -9.07
N LYS A 81 29.67 -23.01 -8.69
CA LYS A 81 29.68 -22.56 -7.30
C LYS A 81 28.30 -22.61 -6.70
N THR A 82 28.15 -23.48 -5.71
CA THR A 82 26.90 -23.64 -4.96
C THR A 82 27.11 -23.31 -3.48
N TYR A 83 26.05 -22.89 -2.84
CA TYR A 83 26.09 -22.52 -1.42
C TYR A 83 24.87 -23.08 -0.70
N PRO A 84 25.05 -23.60 0.55
CA PRO A 84 23.90 -23.96 1.39
C PRO A 84 23.11 -22.70 1.74
N VAL A 85 21.79 -22.79 1.60
CA VAL A 85 20.88 -21.66 1.81
C VAL A 85 20.06 -21.89 3.08
N LEU A 86 20.24 -21.03 4.07
CA LEU A 86 19.43 -20.97 5.27
C LEU A 86 18.31 -19.95 5.06
N LYS A 87 17.03 -20.40 5.14
CA LYS A 87 15.86 -19.58 4.86
C LYS A 87 14.93 -19.55 6.07
N LEU A 88 14.77 -18.38 6.67
CA LEU A 88 13.83 -18.14 7.75
C LEU A 88 12.60 -17.40 7.22
N ASP A 89 11.43 -18.01 7.36
CA ASP A 89 10.14 -17.41 7.01
C ASP A 89 9.40 -17.03 8.30
N MET A 90 9.25 -15.72 8.52
CA MET A 90 8.55 -15.17 9.69
C MET A 90 7.03 -15.04 9.45
N GLY A 91 6.54 -15.36 8.24
CA GLY A 91 5.15 -15.17 7.82
C GLY A 91 4.14 -15.95 8.64
N SER A 92 4.52 -17.11 9.18
CA SER A 92 3.66 -17.95 10.01
C SER A 92 3.62 -17.56 11.49
N CYS A 93 4.36 -16.51 11.90
CA CYS A 93 4.39 -16.08 13.31
C CYS A 93 3.03 -15.53 13.77
N GLN A 94 2.44 -16.21 14.77
CA GLN A 94 1.19 -15.82 15.44
C GLN A 94 1.34 -15.74 16.96
N ALA A 95 2.58 -15.71 17.45
CA ALA A 95 2.88 -15.67 18.87
C ALA A 95 2.22 -14.47 19.56
N ALA A 96 1.50 -14.69 20.65
CA ALA A 96 0.85 -13.64 21.43
C ALA A 96 1.75 -13.12 22.56
N THR A 97 2.70 -13.92 23.01
CA THR A 97 3.63 -13.63 24.13
C THR A 97 5.08 -13.76 23.67
N VAL A 98 6.01 -13.18 24.46
CA VAL A 98 7.46 -13.32 24.23
C VAL A 98 7.90 -14.79 24.34
N ALA A 99 7.32 -15.55 25.26
CA ALA A 99 7.65 -16.97 25.41
C ALA A 99 7.27 -17.77 24.15
N GLU A 100 6.05 -17.64 23.67
CA GLU A 100 5.60 -18.25 22.41
C GLU A 100 6.45 -17.77 21.22
N PHE A 101 6.87 -16.51 21.24
CA PHE A 101 7.70 -15.98 20.17
C PHE A 101 9.10 -16.61 20.17
N ARG A 102 9.71 -16.84 21.32
CA ARG A 102 10.98 -17.58 21.44
C ARG A 102 10.84 -19.04 20.98
N GLU A 103 9.76 -19.72 21.36
CA GLU A 103 9.45 -21.06 20.88
C GLU A 103 9.29 -21.11 19.36
N PHE A 104 8.61 -20.12 18.78
CA PHE A 104 8.51 -19.99 17.33
C PHE A 104 9.88 -19.83 16.67
N LEU A 105 10.76 -18.94 17.19
CA LEU A 105 12.10 -18.76 16.66
C LEU A 105 12.93 -20.06 16.73
N PHE A 106 12.88 -20.80 17.84
CA PHE A 106 13.55 -22.10 17.95
C PHE A 106 12.98 -23.12 16.96
N SER A 107 11.66 -23.14 16.77
CA SER A 107 11.00 -24.06 15.85
C SER A 107 11.47 -23.86 14.40
N ILE A 108 11.53 -22.61 13.92
CA ILE A 108 12.01 -22.34 12.55
C ILE A 108 13.50 -22.66 12.38
N LEU A 109 14.33 -22.38 13.40
CA LEU A 109 15.75 -22.74 13.37
C LEU A 109 15.98 -24.25 13.36
N LYS A 110 15.24 -25.01 14.17
CA LYS A 110 15.28 -26.49 14.20
C LYS A 110 14.84 -27.09 12.87
N SER A 111 13.79 -26.55 12.26
CA SER A 111 13.30 -26.99 10.96
C SER A 111 14.35 -26.78 9.87
N GLU A 112 15.00 -25.62 9.84
CA GLU A 112 16.05 -25.34 8.86
C GLU A 112 17.30 -26.17 9.07
N ALA A 113 17.72 -26.40 10.32
CA ALA A 113 18.83 -27.31 10.62
C ALA A 113 18.55 -28.74 10.12
N ALA A 114 17.35 -29.25 10.35
CA ALA A 114 16.93 -30.57 9.86
C ALA A 114 16.91 -30.63 8.33
N ARG A 115 16.41 -29.59 7.65
CA ARG A 115 16.39 -29.51 6.19
C ARG A 115 17.81 -29.50 5.59
N LEU A 116 18.73 -28.80 6.24
CA LEU A 116 20.13 -28.72 5.80
C LEU A 116 20.98 -29.91 6.25
N GLY A 117 20.48 -30.78 7.11
CA GLY A 117 21.22 -31.92 7.68
C GLY A 117 22.38 -31.49 8.60
N VAL A 118 22.28 -30.31 9.22
CA VAL A 118 23.29 -29.78 10.15
C VAL A 118 22.88 -29.94 11.61
N VAL A 119 23.88 -29.93 12.50
CA VAL A 119 23.63 -30.04 13.94
C VAL A 119 22.97 -28.74 14.44
N PHE A 120 21.84 -28.88 15.12
CA PHE A 120 21.21 -27.77 15.82
C PHE A 120 21.68 -27.68 17.26
N THR A 121 22.33 -26.58 17.64
CA THR A 121 22.72 -26.27 19.00
C THR A 121 21.71 -25.34 19.65
N GLU A 122 20.91 -25.85 20.58
CA GLU A 122 19.95 -25.05 21.33
C GLU A 122 20.68 -24.30 22.47
N SER A 123 20.44 -23.00 22.56
CA SER A 123 20.92 -22.12 23.62
C SER A 123 19.75 -21.48 24.36
N ALA A 124 20.01 -20.83 25.49
CA ALA A 124 18.98 -20.06 26.20
C ALA A 124 18.41 -18.87 25.37
N LEU A 125 19.18 -18.40 24.39
CA LEU A 125 18.79 -17.27 23.53
C LEU A 125 18.69 -17.71 22.07
N PRO A 126 17.55 -17.43 21.40
CA PRO A 126 17.38 -17.74 19.98
C PRO A 126 18.47 -17.14 19.08
N SER A 127 18.97 -15.94 19.40
CA SER A 127 20.07 -15.29 18.67
C SER A 127 21.37 -16.09 18.70
N VAL A 128 21.70 -16.72 19.82
CA VAL A 128 22.90 -17.58 19.96
C VAL A 128 22.72 -18.85 19.12
N SER A 129 21.57 -19.50 19.20
CA SER A 129 21.27 -20.69 18.38
C SER A 129 21.27 -20.35 16.87
N PHE A 130 20.79 -19.19 16.48
CA PHE A 130 20.84 -18.73 15.09
C PHE A 130 22.28 -18.52 14.62
N ARG A 131 23.13 -17.90 15.43
CA ARG A 131 24.56 -17.76 15.13
C ARG A 131 25.22 -19.13 14.93
N CYS A 132 25.04 -20.06 15.88
CA CYS A 132 25.58 -21.41 15.75
C CYS A 132 25.10 -22.12 14.48
N LEU A 133 23.82 -21.95 14.11
CA LEU A 133 23.28 -22.54 12.89
C LEU A 133 23.93 -21.97 11.63
N ILE A 134 24.21 -20.67 11.57
CA ILE A 134 24.96 -20.05 10.45
C ILE A 134 26.38 -20.64 10.39
N GLU A 135 27.07 -20.74 11.54
CA GLU A 135 28.42 -21.28 11.62
C GLU A 135 28.49 -22.75 11.14
N GLU A 136 27.54 -23.59 11.60
CA GLU A 136 27.46 -24.99 11.17
C GLU A 136 27.11 -25.11 9.67
N THR A 137 26.16 -24.29 9.21
CA THR A 137 25.77 -24.29 7.79
C THR A 137 26.95 -23.87 6.90
N ALA A 138 27.68 -22.83 7.25
CA ALA A 138 28.84 -22.37 6.49
C ALA A 138 29.95 -23.43 6.43
N ARG A 139 30.16 -24.21 7.49
CA ARG A 139 31.17 -25.30 7.52
C ARG A 139 30.87 -26.42 6.52
N THR A 140 29.64 -26.61 6.09
CA THR A 140 29.30 -27.62 5.08
C THR A 140 29.76 -27.25 3.66
N ASN A 141 30.11 -25.99 3.44
CA ASN A 141 30.59 -25.51 2.16
C ASN A 141 32.12 -25.38 2.13
N PRO A 142 32.81 -25.80 1.04
CA PRO A 142 34.26 -25.68 0.94
C PRO A 142 34.81 -24.27 1.11
N ASP A 143 34.06 -23.26 0.68
CA ASP A 143 34.44 -21.84 0.83
C ASP A 143 34.18 -21.30 2.24
N GLY A 144 33.62 -22.08 3.15
CA GLY A 144 33.24 -21.65 4.49
C GLY A 144 32.13 -20.59 4.48
N LYS A 145 31.26 -20.61 3.47
CA LYS A 145 30.21 -19.60 3.26
C LYS A 145 28.83 -20.24 3.13
N CYS A 146 27.81 -19.52 3.59
CA CYS A 146 26.40 -19.85 3.36
C CYS A 146 25.63 -18.63 2.85
N VAL A 147 24.39 -18.86 2.44
CA VAL A 147 23.44 -17.81 2.07
C VAL A 147 22.35 -17.76 3.14
N VAL A 148 21.91 -16.55 3.52
CA VAL A 148 20.88 -16.37 4.54
C VAL A 148 19.74 -15.53 4.01
N PHE A 149 18.52 -16.08 4.06
CA PHE A 149 17.29 -15.37 3.74
C PHE A 149 16.40 -15.21 4.95
N ILE A 150 15.85 -14.01 5.12
CA ILE A 150 14.80 -13.73 6.10
C ILE A 150 13.62 -13.12 5.35
N ASP A 151 12.56 -13.89 5.17
CA ASP A 151 11.34 -13.44 4.52
C ASP A 151 10.29 -13.00 5.56
N GLU A 152 9.47 -12.00 5.21
CA GLU A 152 8.45 -11.40 6.07
C GLU A 152 8.97 -10.99 7.48
N TYR A 153 10.19 -10.44 7.56
CA TYR A 153 10.89 -10.11 8.80
C TYR A 153 10.05 -9.27 9.78
N ASP A 154 9.16 -8.45 9.26
CA ASP A 154 8.34 -7.50 10.01
C ASP A 154 7.01 -8.10 10.50
N LYS A 155 6.66 -9.29 10.08
CA LYS A 155 5.40 -9.95 10.44
C LYS A 155 5.16 -10.04 11.95
N PRO A 156 6.14 -10.41 12.79
CA PRO A 156 5.94 -10.47 14.24
C PRO A 156 5.57 -9.10 14.83
N LEU A 157 6.18 -8.03 14.35
CA LEU A 157 5.89 -6.66 14.82
C LEU A 157 4.56 -6.13 14.26
N LEU A 158 4.27 -6.37 12.97
CA LEU A 158 3.01 -5.98 12.36
C LEU A 158 1.80 -6.63 13.04
N TRP A 159 1.95 -7.88 13.48
CA TRP A 159 0.92 -8.59 14.26
C TRP A 159 0.63 -7.94 15.61
N HIS A 160 1.63 -7.28 16.21
CA HIS A 160 1.53 -6.63 17.52
C HIS A 160 1.29 -5.12 17.44
N LEU A 161 1.22 -4.53 16.25
CA LEU A 161 1.00 -3.09 16.11
C LEU A 161 -0.28 -2.64 16.84
N GLY A 162 -0.11 -1.63 17.71
CA GLY A 162 -1.20 -1.11 18.53
C GLY A 162 -1.65 -2.02 19.69
N LYS A 163 -0.94 -3.12 19.94
CA LYS A 163 -1.20 -4.03 21.08
C LYS A 163 -0.12 -3.84 22.17
N PRO A 164 -0.47 -4.09 23.45
CA PRO A 164 0.54 -4.22 24.52
C PRO A 164 1.57 -5.32 24.18
N GLY A 165 2.84 -5.08 24.46
CA GLY A 165 3.90 -6.08 24.25
C GLY A 165 4.72 -5.95 22.98
N VAL A 166 4.36 -5.05 22.05
CA VAL A 166 5.14 -4.84 20.81
C VAL A 166 6.62 -4.52 21.08
N ALA A 167 6.91 -3.74 22.14
CA ALA A 167 8.27 -3.42 22.52
C ALA A 167 9.07 -4.66 22.94
N ALA A 168 8.45 -5.58 23.70
CA ALA A 168 9.10 -6.81 24.14
C ALA A 168 9.43 -7.75 22.97
N ILE A 169 8.53 -7.87 21.97
CA ILE A 169 8.81 -8.63 20.74
C ILE A 169 9.94 -7.97 19.94
N ARG A 170 9.95 -6.64 19.82
CA ARG A 170 11.03 -5.89 19.18
C ARG A 170 12.38 -6.15 19.85
N ASP A 171 12.42 -6.14 21.18
CA ASP A 171 13.65 -6.33 21.95
C ASP A 171 14.22 -7.76 21.82
N GLU A 172 13.39 -8.77 21.53
CA GLU A 172 13.84 -10.11 21.13
C GLU A 172 14.34 -10.16 19.68
N LEU A 173 13.68 -9.46 18.75
CA LEU A 173 14.06 -9.46 17.34
C LEU A 173 15.38 -8.74 17.08
N LYS A 174 15.68 -7.69 17.83
CA LYS A 174 16.87 -6.87 17.63
C LYS A 174 18.17 -7.69 17.72
N PRO A 175 18.47 -8.43 18.80
CA PRO A 175 19.65 -9.29 18.88
C PRO A 175 19.58 -10.47 17.91
N PHE A 176 18.39 -10.97 17.58
CA PHE A 176 18.21 -12.06 16.64
C PHE A 176 18.64 -11.66 15.22
N TYR A 177 18.16 -10.53 14.71
CA TYR A 177 18.59 -10.03 13.39
C TYR A 177 20.01 -9.49 13.41
N GLY A 178 20.49 -8.98 14.55
CA GLY A 178 21.88 -8.53 14.73
C GLY A 178 22.93 -9.61 14.41
N VAL A 179 22.55 -10.89 14.49
CA VAL A 179 23.43 -12.02 14.12
C VAL A 179 23.93 -11.90 12.68
N ILE A 180 23.12 -11.39 11.76
CA ILE A 180 23.48 -11.20 10.33
C ILE A 180 24.76 -10.36 10.21
N LYS A 181 24.91 -9.30 11.03
CA LYS A 181 26.11 -8.47 11.03
C LYS A 181 27.33 -9.22 11.60
N TYR A 182 27.15 -9.89 12.72
CA TYR A 182 28.26 -10.54 13.41
C TYR A 182 28.79 -11.78 12.68
N THR A 183 28.01 -12.35 11.78
CA THR A 183 28.38 -13.50 10.94
C THR A 183 28.66 -13.14 9.48
N GLU A 184 28.86 -11.85 9.16
CA GLU A 184 29.12 -11.35 7.80
C GLU A 184 30.24 -12.15 7.11
N GLY A 185 31.32 -12.43 7.85
CA GLY A 185 32.45 -13.21 7.35
C GLY A 185 32.10 -14.62 6.85
N LEU A 186 30.99 -15.19 7.28
CA LEU A 186 30.48 -16.52 6.90
C LEU A 186 29.40 -16.47 5.80
N GLN A 187 29.02 -15.29 5.36
CA GLN A 187 27.94 -15.13 4.39
C GLN A 187 28.51 -14.85 3.00
N ARG A 188 28.03 -15.59 2.01
CA ARG A 188 28.17 -15.25 0.58
C ARG A 188 27.17 -14.19 0.20
N PHE A 189 25.97 -14.28 0.77
CA PHE A 189 24.85 -13.37 0.49
C PHE A 189 23.84 -13.43 1.64
N ALA A 190 23.27 -12.30 2.00
CA ALA A 190 22.13 -12.22 2.90
C ALA A 190 21.08 -11.30 2.33
N PHE A 191 19.82 -11.73 2.35
CA PHE A 191 18.70 -10.95 1.86
C PHE A 191 17.54 -10.99 2.84
N MET A 192 17.14 -9.80 3.30
CA MET A 192 16.02 -9.62 4.19
C MET A 192 14.91 -8.88 3.48
N THR A 193 13.67 -9.37 3.58
CA THR A 193 12.52 -8.73 2.96
C THR A 193 11.29 -8.76 3.84
N GLY A 194 10.39 -7.79 3.60
CA GLY A 194 9.12 -7.62 4.32
C GLY A 194 8.22 -6.60 3.65
N VAL A 195 7.17 -6.22 4.34
CA VAL A 195 6.23 -5.19 3.90
C VAL A 195 6.68 -3.81 4.32
N SER A 196 7.06 -3.66 5.58
CA SER A 196 7.40 -2.39 6.20
C SER A 196 8.89 -2.21 6.41
N LYS A 197 9.28 -0.94 6.58
CA LYS A 197 10.61 -0.53 6.97
C LYS A 197 10.51 0.20 8.30
N PHE A 198 10.94 -0.46 9.36
CA PHE A 198 11.06 0.18 10.66
C PHE A 198 12.28 1.11 10.70
N SER A 199 12.28 2.08 11.61
CA SER A 199 13.43 2.97 11.76
C SER A 199 14.69 2.17 12.13
N LYS A 200 15.85 2.67 11.69
CA LYS A 200 17.13 2.04 12.01
C LYS A 200 17.38 1.92 13.53
N VAL A 201 16.81 2.83 14.31
CA VAL A 201 16.97 2.85 15.78
C VAL A 201 16.19 1.72 16.45
N SER A 202 15.07 1.28 15.86
CA SER A 202 14.19 0.31 16.51
C SER A 202 14.62 -1.15 16.36
N VAL A 203 14.82 -1.62 15.14
CA VAL A 203 15.11 -3.04 14.82
C VAL A 203 16.49 -3.20 14.19
N PHE A 204 16.92 -2.22 13.41
CA PHE A 204 18.15 -2.25 12.63
C PHE A 204 19.32 -1.44 13.23
N SER A 205 19.24 -1.02 14.50
CA SER A 205 20.33 -0.25 15.11
C SER A 205 21.68 -0.95 15.04
N ASP A 206 21.66 -2.28 15.12
CA ASP A 206 22.86 -3.11 15.09
C ASP A 206 23.22 -3.59 13.67
N LEU A 207 22.35 -3.36 12.67
CA LEU A 207 22.52 -3.75 11.27
C LEU A 207 22.88 -2.57 10.36
N ASN A 208 23.91 -1.82 10.71
CA ASN A 208 24.34 -0.65 9.93
C ASN A 208 25.05 -0.97 8.61
N ASN A 209 25.43 -2.23 8.40
CA ASN A 209 26.04 -2.77 7.17
C ASN A 209 25.03 -3.30 6.15
N LEU A 210 23.73 -3.30 6.49
CA LEU A 210 22.67 -3.75 5.58
C LEU A 210 22.40 -2.68 4.51
N ASN A 211 22.59 -3.05 3.24
CA ASN A 211 22.29 -2.18 2.10
C ASN A 211 20.77 -2.11 1.87
N GLU A 212 20.21 -0.95 2.11
CA GLU A 212 18.77 -0.71 1.98
C GLU A 212 18.43 -0.23 0.56
N PHE A 213 17.68 -1.05 -0.18
CA PHE A 213 17.37 -0.86 -1.59
C PHE A 213 15.87 -0.65 -1.88
N SER A 214 15.04 -0.38 -0.86
CA SER A 214 13.59 -0.20 -1.08
C SER A 214 13.25 0.98 -2.01
N MET A 215 14.11 2.01 -2.05
CA MET A 215 13.93 3.19 -2.93
C MET A 215 15.11 3.35 -3.91
N ASP A 216 15.80 2.27 -4.25
CA ASP A 216 16.92 2.30 -5.18
C ASP A 216 16.45 2.05 -6.62
N ALA A 217 16.85 2.93 -7.54
CA ALA A 217 16.45 2.87 -8.95
C ALA A 217 16.86 1.55 -9.64
N ARG A 218 17.99 0.93 -9.20
CA ARG A 218 18.51 -0.32 -9.78
C ARG A 218 17.58 -1.52 -9.58
N VAL A 219 16.73 -1.49 -8.55
CA VAL A 219 15.79 -2.57 -8.21
C VAL A 219 14.33 -2.10 -8.16
N ALA A 220 14.05 -0.93 -8.67
CA ALA A 220 12.71 -0.34 -8.60
C ALA A 220 11.65 -1.19 -9.30
N THR A 221 12.02 -1.91 -10.38
CA THR A 221 11.14 -2.80 -11.15
C THR A 221 11.38 -4.29 -10.88
N LEU A 222 12.21 -4.64 -9.89
CA LEU A 222 12.45 -6.03 -9.50
C LEU A 222 11.15 -6.74 -9.10
N PHE A 223 10.31 -6.03 -8.39
CA PHE A 223 9.01 -6.50 -7.92
C PHE A 223 7.89 -5.78 -8.67
N GLY A 224 6.86 -6.53 -9.06
CA GLY A 224 5.82 -6.02 -9.93
C GLY A 224 6.11 -6.28 -11.42
N TYR A 225 5.16 -5.96 -12.30
CA TYR A 225 5.30 -6.09 -13.75
C TYR A 225 5.29 -4.72 -14.41
N THR A 226 6.20 -4.46 -15.34
CA THR A 226 6.14 -3.28 -16.20
C THR A 226 5.11 -3.45 -17.32
N HIS A 227 4.79 -2.37 -18.03
CA HIS A 227 3.89 -2.41 -19.18
C HIS A 227 4.40 -3.35 -20.28
N GLU A 228 5.70 -3.30 -20.57
CA GLU A 228 6.35 -4.12 -21.58
C GLU A 228 6.30 -5.60 -21.19
N GLU A 229 6.57 -5.91 -19.92
CA GLU A 229 6.53 -7.28 -19.42
C GLU A 229 5.12 -7.88 -19.49
N VAL A 230 4.09 -7.11 -19.14
CA VAL A 230 2.69 -7.58 -19.24
C VAL A 230 2.32 -7.87 -20.69
N LYS A 231 2.65 -6.96 -21.63
CA LYS A 231 2.38 -7.15 -23.06
C LYS A 231 3.15 -8.33 -23.65
N ALA A 232 4.40 -8.51 -23.25
CA ALA A 232 5.26 -9.56 -23.78
C ALA A 232 4.89 -10.96 -23.25
N ASN A 233 4.49 -11.06 -21.98
CA ASN A 233 4.30 -12.36 -21.32
C ASN A 233 2.84 -12.85 -21.33
N PHE A 234 1.84 -11.97 -21.58
CA PHE A 234 0.42 -12.33 -21.48
C PHE A 234 -0.42 -11.94 -22.73
N PRO A 235 0.09 -12.04 -23.96
CA PRO A 235 -0.64 -11.54 -25.14
C PRO A 235 -1.97 -12.26 -25.39
N ALA A 236 -2.02 -13.59 -25.25
CA ALA A 236 -3.24 -14.35 -25.48
C ALA A 236 -4.27 -14.13 -24.34
N SER A 237 -3.81 -13.97 -23.11
CA SER A 237 -4.68 -13.66 -21.95
C SER A 237 -5.27 -12.26 -22.05
N LEU A 238 -4.51 -11.27 -22.50
CA LEU A 238 -5.00 -9.91 -22.78
C LEU A 238 -6.06 -9.91 -23.90
N ALA A 239 -5.82 -10.64 -24.98
CA ALA A 239 -6.79 -10.76 -26.07
C ALA A 239 -8.09 -11.43 -25.60
N ALA A 240 -8.01 -12.46 -24.77
CA ALA A 240 -9.16 -13.13 -24.20
C ALA A 240 -9.94 -12.23 -23.22
N LEU A 241 -9.24 -11.43 -22.42
CA LEU A 241 -9.86 -10.42 -21.53
C LEU A 241 -10.61 -9.39 -22.36
N GLY A 242 -10.00 -8.83 -23.41
CA GLY A 242 -10.62 -7.86 -24.32
C GLY A 242 -11.89 -8.41 -24.97
N ALA A 243 -11.81 -9.62 -25.54
CA ALA A 243 -12.96 -10.28 -26.14
C ALA A 243 -14.11 -10.48 -25.14
N LYS A 244 -13.81 -10.90 -23.91
CA LYS A 244 -14.83 -11.08 -22.86
C LYS A 244 -15.46 -9.78 -22.40
N GLN A 245 -14.70 -8.69 -22.40
CA GLN A 245 -15.16 -7.36 -21.98
C GLN A 245 -15.73 -6.49 -23.12
N GLY A 246 -15.69 -6.99 -24.36
CA GLY A 246 -16.12 -6.21 -25.54
C GLY A 246 -15.21 -5.01 -25.82
N LEU A 247 -13.92 -5.11 -25.51
CA LEU A 247 -12.92 -4.06 -25.67
C LEU A 247 -11.90 -4.44 -26.74
N ASP A 248 -11.39 -3.45 -27.48
CA ASP A 248 -10.22 -3.64 -28.31
C ASP A 248 -8.93 -3.78 -27.47
N ALA A 249 -7.80 -4.04 -28.11
CA ALA A 249 -6.53 -4.27 -27.42
C ALA A 249 -6.03 -3.05 -26.63
N GLU A 250 -6.21 -1.84 -27.20
CA GLU A 250 -5.77 -0.59 -26.58
C GLU A 250 -6.65 -0.25 -25.37
N ALA A 251 -7.96 -0.31 -25.51
CA ALA A 251 -8.91 -0.08 -24.42
C ALA A 251 -8.77 -1.13 -23.30
N THR A 252 -8.51 -2.41 -23.66
CA THR A 252 -8.26 -3.48 -22.67
C THR A 252 -7.04 -3.16 -21.83
N PHE A 253 -5.93 -2.79 -22.49
CA PHE A 253 -4.69 -2.47 -21.78
C PHE A 253 -4.82 -1.19 -20.96
N ALA A 254 -5.45 -0.14 -21.50
CA ALA A 254 -5.70 1.10 -20.78
C ALA A 254 -6.54 0.86 -19.52
N ARG A 255 -7.57 0.00 -19.61
CA ARG A 255 -8.37 -0.39 -18.44
C ARG A 255 -7.57 -1.20 -17.42
N LEU A 256 -6.69 -2.10 -17.88
CA LEU A 256 -5.80 -2.85 -17.00
C LEU A 256 -4.85 -1.90 -16.24
N VAL A 257 -4.28 -0.90 -16.93
CA VAL A 257 -3.45 0.16 -16.33
C VAL A 257 -4.24 0.94 -15.27
N GLN A 258 -5.44 1.40 -15.61
CA GLN A 258 -6.29 2.13 -14.67
C GLN A 258 -6.57 1.33 -13.38
N TRP A 259 -6.78 0.02 -13.51
CA TRP A 259 -7.16 -0.83 -12.39
C TRP A 259 -6.00 -1.25 -11.51
N TYR A 260 -4.85 -1.64 -12.08
CA TYR A 260 -3.83 -2.41 -11.34
C TYR A 260 -2.41 -1.87 -11.44
N ASP A 261 -2.15 -0.86 -12.30
CA ASP A 261 -0.83 -0.24 -12.41
C ASP A 261 -0.64 0.89 -11.39
N GLY A 262 0.46 1.62 -11.51
CA GLY A 262 0.71 2.89 -10.81
C GLY A 262 1.61 2.80 -9.60
N TYR A 263 1.98 1.60 -9.13
CA TYR A 263 2.94 1.50 -8.05
C TYR A 263 4.33 1.94 -8.49
N ARG A 264 4.89 2.92 -7.77
CA ARG A 264 6.22 3.45 -8.03
C ARG A 264 7.03 3.45 -6.75
N PHE A 265 8.18 2.80 -6.78
CA PHE A 265 9.05 2.59 -5.63
C PHE A 265 10.29 3.51 -5.60
N GLU A 266 10.52 4.24 -6.69
CA GLU A 266 11.50 5.31 -6.82
C GLU A 266 10.90 6.39 -7.71
N GLU A 267 11.19 7.66 -7.45
CA GLU A 267 10.49 8.79 -8.06
C GLU A 267 10.60 8.92 -9.58
N ASN A 268 11.69 8.43 -10.17
CA ASN A 268 11.94 8.47 -11.62
C ASN A 268 11.74 7.10 -12.29
N ALA A 269 11.46 6.03 -11.50
CA ALA A 269 11.25 4.71 -12.04
C ALA A 269 9.91 4.59 -12.78
N ALA A 270 9.84 3.64 -13.72
CA ALA A 270 8.57 3.25 -14.32
C ALA A 270 7.60 2.71 -13.26
N PRO A 271 6.30 3.00 -13.37
CA PRO A 271 5.29 2.36 -12.55
C PRO A 271 5.21 0.86 -12.86
N VAL A 272 4.72 0.09 -11.90
CA VAL A 272 4.55 -1.34 -12.04
C VAL A 272 3.17 -1.79 -11.58
N PHE A 273 2.66 -2.83 -12.22
CA PHE A 273 1.45 -3.54 -11.82
C PHE A 273 1.68 -4.42 -10.59
N ASN A 274 0.61 -4.63 -9.81
CA ASN A 274 0.59 -5.73 -8.85
C ASN A 274 0.44 -7.07 -9.58
N PRO A 275 1.40 -8.03 -9.45
CA PRO A 275 1.38 -9.29 -10.19
C PRO A 275 0.16 -10.16 -9.92
N VAL A 276 -0.31 -10.19 -8.68
CA VAL A 276 -1.45 -11.05 -8.28
C VAL A 276 -2.75 -10.49 -8.83
N SER A 277 -2.96 -9.17 -8.77
CA SER A 277 -4.16 -8.52 -9.31
C SER A 277 -4.25 -8.72 -10.83
N VAL A 278 -3.14 -8.50 -11.56
CA VAL A 278 -3.07 -8.78 -13.01
C VAL A 278 -3.33 -10.26 -13.29
N GLY A 279 -2.64 -11.17 -12.60
CA GLY A 279 -2.79 -12.60 -12.79
C GLY A 279 -4.22 -13.09 -12.60
N LYS A 280 -4.88 -12.64 -11.52
CA LYS A 280 -6.30 -12.96 -11.23
C LYS A 280 -7.26 -12.35 -12.25
N CYS A 281 -7.05 -11.09 -12.65
CA CYS A 281 -7.84 -10.45 -13.69
C CYS A 281 -7.77 -11.22 -15.02
N LEU A 282 -6.56 -11.54 -15.48
CA LEU A 282 -6.34 -12.28 -16.71
C LEU A 282 -6.93 -13.70 -16.65
N SER A 283 -6.84 -14.37 -15.50
CA SER A 283 -7.37 -15.72 -15.31
C SER A 283 -8.90 -15.75 -15.22
N SER A 284 -9.51 -14.80 -14.48
CA SER A 284 -10.97 -14.72 -14.31
C SER A 284 -11.67 -14.06 -15.50
N GLY A 285 -10.96 -13.20 -16.23
CA GLY A 285 -11.51 -12.33 -17.28
C GLY A 285 -12.44 -11.24 -16.74
N LYS A 286 -12.23 -10.79 -15.50
CA LYS A 286 -12.99 -9.74 -14.83
C LYS A 286 -12.07 -8.73 -14.18
N PHE A 287 -12.51 -7.48 -14.11
CA PHE A 287 -11.86 -6.41 -13.34
C PHE A 287 -12.52 -6.35 -11.96
N ASP A 288 -11.80 -6.78 -10.92
CA ASP A 288 -12.26 -6.83 -9.52
C ASP A 288 -11.13 -6.44 -8.56
N PRO A 289 -11.41 -6.04 -7.31
CA PRO A 289 -10.39 -5.63 -6.34
C PRO A 289 -9.68 -6.83 -5.67
N TYR A 290 -8.90 -7.57 -6.42
CA TYR A 290 -8.22 -8.80 -6.00
C TYR A 290 -7.17 -8.61 -4.89
N TRP A 291 -6.55 -7.44 -4.81
CA TRP A 291 -5.54 -7.17 -3.79
C TRP A 291 -6.13 -7.17 -2.38
N PHE A 292 -7.39 -6.76 -2.26
CA PHE A 292 -8.12 -6.62 -1.02
C PHE A 292 -8.74 -7.91 -0.45
N GLU A 293 -8.71 -9.02 -1.16
CA GLU A 293 -9.30 -10.30 -0.69
C GLU A 293 -8.77 -10.75 0.69
N THR A 294 -7.63 -10.22 1.16
CA THR A 294 -7.07 -10.49 2.49
C THR A 294 -7.48 -9.47 3.56
N GLY A 295 -8.37 -8.54 3.22
CA GLY A 295 -8.90 -7.51 4.13
C GLY A 295 -7.93 -6.35 4.42
N THR A 296 -8.48 -5.17 4.68
CA THR A 296 -7.73 -4.03 5.22
C THR A 296 -7.34 -4.36 6.67
N PRO A 297 -6.07 -4.15 7.08
CA PRO A 297 -5.69 -4.37 8.46
C PRO A 297 -6.52 -3.48 9.40
N THR A 298 -7.26 -4.09 10.32
CA THR A 298 -8.15 -3.38 11.27
C THR A 298 -7.43 -2.28 12.05
N PHE A 299 -6.12 -2.46 12.34
CA PHE A 299 -5.35 -1.45 13.03
C PHE A 299 -5.17 -0.17 12.19
N LEU A 300 -5.11 -0.29 10.85
CA LEU A 300 -4.96 0.86 9.95
C LEU A 300 -6.23 1.71 9.95
N LEU A 301 -7.41 1.07 9.90
CA LEU A 301 -8.70 1.75 10.03
C LEU A 301 -8.80 2.49 11.37
N ARG A 302 -8.40 1.86 12.48
CA ARG A 302 -8.35 2.50 13.81
C ARG A 302 -7.38 3.68 13.89
N LEU A 303 -6.26 3.63 13.17
CA LEU A 303 -5.36 4.79 13.08
C LEU A 303 -5.98 5.94 12.28
N MET A 304 -6.71 5.61 11.22
CA MET A 304 -7.47 6.58 10.42
C MET A 304 -8.59 7.24 11.23
N GLU A 305 -9.32 6.47 12.06
CA GLU A 305 -10.33 7.03 12.99
C GLU A 305 -9.73 8.13 13.89
N LYS A 306 -8.53 7.86 14.44
CA LYS A 306 -7.84 8.81 15.34
C LYS A 306 -7.21 9.99 14.60
N ASN A 307 -6.69 9.75 13.41
CA ASN A 307 -5.97 10.72 12.59
C ASN A 307 -6.47 10.67 11.15
N PRO A 308 -7.65 11.26 10.85
CA PRO A 308 -8.23 11.23 9.52
C PRO A 308 -7.27 11.85 8.48
N VAL A 309 -7.09 11.17 7.36
CA VAL A 309 -6.26 11.61 6.22
C VAL A 309 -7.04 11.39 4.95
N VAL A 310 -7.21 12.43 4.17
CA VAL A 310 -7.79 12.32 2.84
C VAL A 310 -6.76 11.71 1.89
N LEU A 311 -7.13 10.65 1.20
CA LEU A 311 -6.24 9.88 0.34
C LEU A 311 -6.25 10.38 -1.13
N ASP A 312 -6.19 11.69 -1.32
CA ASP A 312 -6.04 12.24 -2.66
C ASP A 312 -4.57 12.51 -2.99
N GLU A 313 -4.05 13.67 -2.64
CA GLU A 313 -2.63 14.01 -2.80
C GLU A 313 -2.05 14.43 -1.44
N ILE A 314 -1.09 13.65 -0.93
CA ILE A 314 -0.43 13.93 0.34
C ILE A 314 1.00 14.36 0.06
N GLU A 315 1.36 15.58 0.44
CA GLU A 315 2.76 16.04 0.33
C GLU A 315 3.47 15.84 1.68
N VAL A 316 4.60 15.13 1.65
CA VAL A 316 5.39 14.79 2.84
C VAL A 316 6.89 14.81 2.55
N SER A 317 7.70 15.03 3.59
CA SER A 317 9.15 14.85 3.48
C SER A 317 9.52 13.36 3.44
N GLN A 318 10.69 13.04 2.88
CA GLN A 318 11.18 11.66 2.81
C GLN A 318 11.19 10.97 4.19
N THR A 319 11.61 11.68 5.23
CA THR A 319 11.65 11.15 6.58
C THR A 319 10.28 10.80 7.15
N ALA A 320 9.23 11.50 6.72
CA ALA A 320 7.87 11.30 7.22
C ALA A 320 7.19 10.05 6.68
N PHE A 321 7.62 9.50 5.54
CA PHE A 321 6.98 8.31 4.95
C PHE A 321 7.91 7.12 4.76
N SER A 322 9.22 7.30 4.83
CA SER A 322 10.17 6.23 4.52
C SER A 322 10.36 5.23 5.66
N ASN A 323 10.12 5.62 6.91
CA ASN A 323 10.26 4.74 8.07
C ASN A 323 9.38 5.19 9.24
N TYR A 324 9.16 4.30 10.20
CA TYR A 324 8.43 4.60 11.43
C TYR A 324 8.87 3.70 12.59
N GLU A 325 8.53 4.13 13.82
CA GLU A 325 8.73 3.34 15.03
C GLU A 325 7.53 2.43 15.28
N PRO A 326 7.72 1.13 15.60
CA PRO A 326 6.61 0.22 15.92
C PRO A 326 5.75 0.71 17.08
N ASP A 327 6.35 1.43 18.04
CA ASP A 327 5.66 1.97 19.22
C ASP A 327 4.88 3.26 18.90
N ARG A 328 5.21 3.93 17.78
CA ARG A 328 4.59 5.18 17.33
C ARG A 328 4.38 5.15 15.80
N PRO A 329 3.46 4.32 15.33
CA PRO A 329 3.26 4.14 13.89
C PRO A 329 2.77 5.45 13.25
N ALA A 330 3.50 5.92 12.23
CA ALA A 330 3.10 7.05 11.41
C ALA A 330 2.14 6.57 10.32
N LEU A 331 0.91 7.09 10.30
CA LEU A 331 -0.14 6.64 9.38
C LEU A 331 0.28 6.70 7.91
N VAL A 332 0.84 7.83 7.45
CA VAL A 332 1.24 8.02 6.05
C VAL A 332 2.36 7.04 5.66
N SER A 333 3.31 6.79 6.57
CA SER A 333 4.38 5.81 6.37
C SER A 333 3.82 4.40 6.21
N LEU A 334 2.87 4.01 7.06
CA LEU A 334 2.18 2.72 6.96
C LEU A 334 1.38 2.58 5.66
N LEU A 335 0.60 3.60 5.28
CA LEU A 335 -0.18 3.61 4.05
C LEU A 335 0.73 3.42 2.82
N TYR A 336 1.88 4.11 2.76
CA TYR A 336 2.85 3.95 1.68
C TYR A 336 3.46 2.54 1.67
N GLN A 337 3.99 2.08 2.78
CA GLN A 337 4.72 0.80 2.86
C GLN A 337 3.80 -0.41 2.66
N THR A 338 2.56 -0.30 3.11
CA THR A 338 1.55 -1.35 2.88
C THR A 338 0.91 -1.30 1.50
N GLY A 339 1.17 -0.25 0.70
CA GLY A 339 0.73 -0.16 -0.70
C GLY A 339 -0.59 0.56 -0.94
N TYR A 340 -1.13 1.25 0.06
CA TYR A 340 -2.31 2.13 -0.11
C TYR A 340 -1.97 3.46 -0.77
N LEU A 341 -0.70 3.88 -0.66
CA LEU A 341 -0.15 5.06 -1.32
C LEU A 341 1.08 4.67 -2.13
N THR A 342 1.37 5.47 -3.15
CA THR A 342 2.55 5.36 -4.00
C THR A 342 3.13 6.74 -4.30
N ILE A 343 4.37 6.79 -4.81
CA ILE A 343 5.03 8.03 -5.22
C ILE A 343 4.45 8.49 -6.57
N LYS A 344 3.80 9.65 -6.60
CA LYS A 344 3.39 10.32 -7.83
C LYS A 344 4.53 11.14 -8.42
N SER A 345 5.19 11.94 -7.59
CA SER A 345 6.32 12.81 -7.96
C SER A 345 7.14 13.19 -6.74
N ALA A 346 8.35 13.69 -6.98
CA ALA A 346 9.16 14.31 -5.95
C ALA A 346 9.65 15.68 -6.42
N ARG A 347 9.90 16.59 -5.48
CA ARG A 347 10.52 17.89 -5.73
C ARG A 347 11.51 18.26 -4.64
N GLN A 348 12.52 19.02 -4.98
CA GLN A 348 13.43 19.59 -4.00
C GLN A 348 12.94 20.99 -3.62
N ASP A 349 12.81 21.25 -2.32
CA ASP A 349 12.45 22.56 -1.79
C ASP A 349 13.49 22.97 -0.73
N GLY A 350 14.41 23.82 -1.13
CA GLY A 350 15.59 24.13 -0.32
C GLY A 350 16.40 22.86 0.01
N GLY A 351 16.61 22.60 1.29
CA GLY A 351 17.28 21.40 1.80
C GLY A 351 16.37 20.18 1.99
N ILE A 352 15.08 20.29 1.71
CA ILE A 352 14.09 19.24 1.98
C ILE A 352 13.61 18.63 0.66
N ARG A 353 13.63 17.29 0.58
CA ARG A 353 13.00 16.55 -0.50
C ARG A 353 11.56 16.22 -0.12
N LEU A 354 10.63 16.71 -0.92
CA LEU A 354 9.19 16.53 -0.75
C LEU A 354 8.67 15.54 -1.77
N TYR A 355 7.84 14.62 -1.32
CA TYR A 355 7.19 13.61 -2.13
C TYR A 355 5.68 13.84 -2.12
N ARG A 356 5.08 13.70 -3.29
CA ARG A 356 3.65 13.70 -3.46
C ARG A 356 3.19 12.25 -3.57
N LEU A 357 2.37 11.83 -2.61
CA LEU A 357 1.84 10.47 -2.52
C LEU A 357 0.36 10.46 -2.91
N VAL A 358 -0.04 9.41 -3.63
CA VAL A 358 -1.43 9.19 -4.09
C VAL A 358 -1.78 7.71 -3.97
N PRO A 359 -3.07 7.32 -4.00
CA PRO A 359 -3.44 5.93 -4.25
C PRO A 359 -2.87 5.46 -5.58
N PRO A 360 -2.34 4.23 -5.66
CA PRO A 360 -1.65 3.77 -6.88
C PRO A 360 -2.60 3.62 -8.06
N ASN A 361 -3.83 3.14 -7.83
CA ASN A 361 -4.76 2.77 -8.89
C ASN A 361 -6.21 2.69 -8.40
N PHE A 362 -7.12 2.38 -9.32
CA PHE A 362 -8.55 2.30 -9.05
C PHE A 362 -8.90 1.15 -8.10
N GLU A 363 -8.25 -0.01 -8.21
CA GLU A 363 -8.44 -1.14 -7.29
C GLU A 363 -8.24 -0.73 -5.84
N VAL A 364 -7.10 -0.10 -5.55
CA VAL A 364 -6.74 0.28 -4.17
C VAL A 364 -7.62 1.41 -3.66
N ALA A 365 -7.86 2.43 -4.51
CA ALA A 365 -8.69 3.57 -4.12
C ALA A 365 -10.10 3.14 -3.76
N THR A 366 -10.75 2.30 -4.59
CA THR A 366 -12.12 1.85 -4.36
C THR A 366 -12.23 0.91 -3.18
N ALA A 367 -11.40 -0.14 -3.12
CA ALA A 367 -11.49 -1.13 -2.06
C ALA A 367 -11.13 -0.56 -0.67
N PHE A 368 -10.19 0.39 -0.61
CA PHE A 368 -9.91 1.09 0.64
C PHE A 368 -11.07 2.01 1.07
N SER A 369 -11.65 2.74 0.12
CA SER A 369 -12.82 3.58 0.37
C SER A 369 -14.02 2.77 0.84
N GLU A 370 -14.25 1.58 0.28
CA GLU A 370 -15.29 0.64 0.71
C GLU A 370 -15.05 0.19 2.15
N SER A 371 -13.83 -0.27 2.47
CA SER A 371 -13.48 -0.68 3.83
C SER A 371 -13.64 0.47 4.83
N LEU A 372 -13.24 1.67 4.44
CA LEU A 372 -13.34 2.86 5.30
C LEU A 372 -14.79 3.27 5.54
N SER A 373 -15.59 3.35 4.47
CA SER A 373 -16.99 3.77 4.58
C SER A 373 -17.83 2.74 5.33
N ALA A 374 -17.60 1.45 5.13
CA ALA A 374 -18.28 0.37 5.86
C ALA A 374 -17.91 0.35 7.35
N ASP A 375 -16.59 0.47 7.68
CA ASP A 375 -16.14 0.45 9.08
C ASP A 375 -16.63 1.67 9.86
N PHE A 376 -16.66 2.84 9.23
CA PHE A 376 -17.08 4.09 9.89
C PHE A 376 -18.59 4.23 9.99
N SER A 377 -19.36 3.83 8.98
CA SER A 377 -20.83 3.93 9.04
C SER A 377 -21.48 2.90 9.93
N ARG A 378 -20.83 1.73 10.12
CA ARG A 378 -21.41 0.57 10.83
C ARG A 378 -22.72 0.07 10.23
N LEU A 379 -23.05 0.48 9.03
CA LEU A 379 -24.16 -0.03 8.26
C LEU A 379 -23.95 -1.50 7.94
N ASP A 380 -25.01 -2.26 7.84
CA ASP A 380 -24.91 -3.59 7.24
C ASP A 380 -24.62 -3.48 5.72
N GLY A 381 -24.21 -4.60 5.11
CA GLY A 381 -23.79 -4.58 3.71
C GLY A 381 -24.91 -4.19 2.73
N GLU A 382 -26.19 -4.49 3.05
CA GLU A 382 -27.34 -4.15 2.20
C GLU A 382 -27.68 -2.66 2.29
N GLU A 383 -27.74 -2.13 3.50
CA GLU A 383 -28.02 -0.70 3.73
C GLU A 383 -26.91 0.18 3.12
N HIS A 384 -25.63 -0.19 3.32
CA HIS A 384 -24.49 0.50 2.74
C HIS A 384 -24.55 0.51 1.20
N ALA A 385 -24.79 -0.65 0.57
CA ALA A 385 -24.91 -0.77 -0.88
C ALA A 385 -26.12 0.01 -1.42
N SER A 386 -27.24 0.02 -0.71
CA SER A 386 -28.44 0.77 -1.09
C SER A 386 -28.19 2.26 -1.14
N LEU A 387 -27.58 2.84 -0.11
CA LEU A 387 -27.25 4.27 -0.05
C LEU A 387 -26.25 4.67 -1.15
N LEU A 388 -25.22 3.86 -1.39
CA LEU A 388 -24.29 4.12 -2.49
C LEU A 388 -24.98 4.08 -3.85
N THR A 389 -25.92 3.14 -4.06
CA THR A 389 -26.70 3.03 -5.31
C THR A 389 -27.56 4.27 -5.51
N GLN A 390 -28.27 4.74 -4.47
CA GLN A 390 -29.06 5.97 -4.53
C GLN A 390 -28.18 7.18 -4.92
N MET A 391 -27.00 7.35 -4.31
CA MET A 391 -26.08 8.43 -4.66
C MET A 391 -25.61 8.34 -6.13
N VAL A 392 -25.33 7.13 -6.64
CA VAL A 392 -24.95 6.90 -8.04
C VAL A 392 -26.09 7.30 -8.98
N GLU A 393 -27.31 6.92 -8.67
CA GLU A 393 -28.49 7.23 -9.48
C GLU A 393 -28.79 8.73 -9.48
N ALA A 394 -28.73 9.37 -8.32
CA ALA A 394 -28.87 10.82 -8.19
C ALA A 394 -27.82 11.59 -9.01
N LEU A 395 -26.56 11.23 -8.93
CA LEU A 395 -25.50 11.84 -9.75
C LEU A 395 -25.69 11.59 -11.26
N ARG A 396 -26.20 10.41 -11.65
CA ARG A 396 -26.54 10.13 -13.07
C ARG A 396 -27.72 10.97 -13.55
N ALA A 397 -28.65 11.27 -12.67
CA ALA A 397 -29.78 12.15 -12.96
C ALA A 397 -29.41 13.64 -12.93
N ASP A 398 -28.21 14.00 -12.46
CA ASP A 398 -27.77 15.38 -12.16
C ASP A 398 -28.60 16.02 -11.03
N ASP A 399 -29.11 15.20 -10.11
CA ASP A 399 -29.86 15.60 -8.93
C ASP A 399 -28.95 15.67 -7.71
N VAL A 400 -28.41 16.87 -7.46
CA VAL A 400 -27.49 17.13 -6.34
C VAL A 400 -28.20 17.08 -4.99
N ASP A 401 -29.47 17.48 -4.96
CA ASP A 401 -30.25 17.51 -3.73
C ASP A 401 -30.54 16.10 -3.22
N ASP A 402 -30.99 15.19 -4.09
CA ASP A 402 -31.21 13.79 -3.75
C ASP A 402 -29.88 13.09 -3.33
N MET A 403 -28.78 13.40 -4.01
CA MET A 403 -27.46 12.92 -3.64
C MET A 403 -27.04 13.39 -2.24
N LEU A 404 -27.30 14.67 -1.88
CA LEU A 404 -27.00 15.21 -0.56
C LEU A 404 -27.92 14.64 0.52
N ASP A 405 -29.17 14.30 0.18
CA ASP A 405 -30.09 13.61 1.08
C ASP A 405 -29.60 12.19 1.40
N ALA A 406 -29.21 11.43 0.39
CA ALA A 406 -28.62 10.09 0.58
C ALA A 406 -27.30 10.16 1.39
N LEU A 407 -26.48 11.17 1.14
CA LEU A 407 -25.26 11.43 1.92
C LEU A 407 -25.58 11.78 3.38
N SER A 408 -26.62 12.56 3.64
CA SER A 408 -27.08 12.87 5.00
C SER A 408 -27.56 11.60 5.72
N CYS A 409 -28.28 10.71 5.04
CA CYS A 409 -28.65 9.41 5.59
C CYS A 409 -27.41 8.57 5.94
N PHE A 410 -26.39 8.57 5.08
CA PHE A 410 -25.12 7.88 5.36
C PHE A 410 -24.46 8.43 6.64
N PHE A 411 -24.33 9.74 6.79
CA PHE A 411 -23.73 10.35 7.98
C PHE A 411 -24.56 10.13 9.26
N ALA A 412 -25.90 10.07 9.17
CA ALA A 412 -26.78 9.82 10.30
C ALA A 412 -26.55 8.45 10.96
N ASN A 413 -26.05 7.49 10.20
CA ASN A 413 -25.76 6.14 10.69
C ASN A 413 -24.41 6.01 11.40
N ILE A 414 -23.56 7.04 11.36
CA ILE A 414 -22.25 6.99 12.02
C ILE A 414 -22.40 7.06 13.55
N PRO A 415 -21.93 6.04 14.31
CA PRO A 415 -22.12 5.98 15.76
C PRO A 415 -21.47 7.15 16.50
N ALA A 416 -22.14 7.59 17.55
CA ALA A 416 -21.76 8.74 18.35
C ALA A 416 -20.37 8.67 19.01
N ASN A 417 -19.88 7.48 19.29
CA ASN A 417 -18.61 7.22 19.95
C ASN A 417 -17.39 7.25 19.00
N ILE A 418 -17.63 7.22 17.69
CA ILE A 418 -16.57 7.19 16.67
C ILE A 418 -16.23 8.59 16.14
N THR A 419 -17.20 9.50 16.16
CA THR A 419 -17.07 10.81 15.54
C THR A 419 -16.02 11.69 16.21
N VAL A 420 -14.99 12.01 15.45
CA VAL A 420 -14.02 13.05 15.79
C VAL A 420 -14.59 14.39 15.32
N LYS A 421 -14.76 15.36 16.22
CA LYS A 421 -15.23 16.72 15.87
C LYS A 421 -14.15 17.48 15.08
N ARG A 422 -13.86 17.00 13.86
CA ARG A 422 -12.87 17.58 12.95
C ARG A 422 -13.42 17.59 11.53
N GLU A 423 -13.36 18.72 10.88
CA GLU A 423 -13.72 18.90 9.47
C GLU A 423 -13.10 17.83 8.56
N LYS A 424 -11.83 17.51 8.79
CA LYS A 424 -11.07 16.51 8.04
C LYS A 424 -11.67 15.10 8.10
N TYR A 425 -12.41 14.75 9.15
CA TYR A 425 -13.12 13.49 9.26
C TYR A 425 -14.24 13.40 8.23
N TYR A 426 -15.07 14.45 8.14
CA TYR A 426 -16.17 14.50 7.17
C TYR A 426 -15.65 14.56 5.73
N GLN A 427 -14.58 15.31 5.48
CA GLN A 427 -13.90 15.33 4.17
C GLN A 427 -13.38 13.95 3.77
N THR A 428 -12.79 13.18 4.69
CA THR A 428 -12.29 11.83 4.42
C THR A 428 -13.40 10.88 4.02
N LEU A 429 -14.52 10.90 4.74
CA LEU A 429 -15.68 10.05 4.40
C LEU A 429 -16.37 10.49 3.11
N PHE A 430 -16.52 11.79 2.91
CA PHE A 430 -17.02 12.35 1.67
C PHE A 430 -16.18 11.86 0.47
N TYR A 431 -14.86 12.00 0.57
CA TYR A 431 -13.94 11.51 -0.46
C TYR A 431 -14.12 10.01 -0.72
N ALA A 432 -14.17 9.19 0.33
CA ALA A 432 -14.35 7.75 0.23
C ALA A 432 -15.64 7.38 -0.50
N VAL A 433 -16.77 7.98 -0.13
CA VAL A 433 -18.07 7.75 -0.76
C VAL A 433 -18.03 8.12 -2.25
N PHE A 434 -17.47 9.28 -2.60
CA PHE A 434 -17.42 9.72 -4.00
C PHE A 434 -16.47 8.91 -4.88
N VAL A 435 -15.40 8.38 -4.32
CA VAL A 435 -14.53 7.40 -5.02
C VAL A 435 -15.32 6.13 -5.33
N LEU A 436 -16.10 5.62 -4.36
CA LEU A 436 -16.92 4.40 -4.53
C LEU A 436 -17.98 4.53 -5.61
N ILE A 437 -18.66 5.65 -5.66
CA ILE A 437 -19.69 5.90 -6.68
C ILE A 437 -19.09 6.18 -8.08
N GLY A 438 -17.77 6.05 -8.22
CA GLY A 438 -17.07 6.17 -9.51
C GLY A 438 -16.92 7.60 -10.03
N ALA A 439 -17.14 8.60 -9.18
CA ALA A 439 -16.87 9.99 -9.50
C ALA A 439 -15.38 10.30 -9.36
N ARG A 440 -14.82 11.05 -10.33
CA ARG A 440 -13.47 11.58 -10.20
C ARG A 440 -13.48 12.68 -9.13
N THR A 441 -12.98 12.38 -7.97
CA THR A 441 -13.00 13.27 -6.81
C THR A 441 -11.60 13.78 -6.51
N HIS A 442 -11.48 15.09 -6.36
CA HIS A 442 -10.27 15.76 -5.91
C HIS A 442 -10.57 16.47 -4.58
N ALA A 443 -9.94 16.04 -3.51
CA ALA A 443 -10.01 16.73 -2.24
C ALA A 443 -8.92 17.80 -2.15
N GLU A 444 -9.21 18.85 -1.37
CA GLU A 444 -8.25 19.94 -1.11
C GLU A 444 -7.61 20.53 -2.38
N CYS A 445 -8.41 20.73 -3.43
CA CYS A 445 -7.94 21.15 -4.75
C CYS A 445 -7.40 22.59 -4.74
N TRP A 446 -6.14 22.77 -5.16
CA TRP A 446 -5.55 24.10 -5.31
C TRP A 446 -6.07 24.82 -6.57
N THR A 447 -6.43 26.07 -6.36
CA THR A 447 -6.74 27.02 -7.42
C THR A 447 -5.74 28.20 -7.35
N ASN A 448 -5.75 29.10 -8.32
CA ASN A 448 -4.93 30.31 -8.29
C ASN A 448 -5.24 31.26 -7.13
N ARG A 449 -6.38 31.09 -6.45
CA ARG A 449 -6.86 31.97 -5.37
C ARG A 449 -7.01 31.26 -4.00
N GLY A 450 -6.60 30.02 -3.91
CA GLY A 450 -6.67 29.24 -2.66
C GLY A 450 -7.01 27.78 -2.90
N ARG A 451 -7.43 27.09 -1.85
CA ARG A 451 -7.74 25.68 -1.84
C ARG A 451 -9.25 25.49 -1.61
N VAL A 452 -9.91 24.76 -2.49
CA VAL A 452 -11.30 24.31 -2.35
C VAL A 452 -11.32 22.92 -1.71
N ASP A 453 -12.30 22.64 -0.88
CA ASP A 453 -12.34 21.40 -0.08
C ASP A 453 -12.52 20.15 -0.93
N ALA A 454 -13.41 20.16 -1.93
CA ALA A 454 -13.54 19.04 -2.85
C ALA A 454 -14.10 19.47 -4.21
N VAL A 455 -13.69 18.74 -5.26
CA VAL A 455 -14.27 18.83 -6.60
C VAL A 455 -14.63 17.43 -7.08
N VAL A 456 -15.87 17.26 -7.52
CA VAL A 456 -16.38 15.99 -8.04
C VAL A 456 -16.67 16.16 -9.52
N GLU A 457 -16.00 15.39 -10.37
CA GLU A 457 -16.21 15.39 -11.81
C GLU A 457 -16.98 14.14 -12.25
N THR A 458 -18.08 14.34 -12.95
CA THR A 458 -18.87 13.30 -13.60
C THR A 458 -18.88 13.46 -15.11
N PRO A 459 -19.39 12.50 -15.88
CA PRO A 459 -19.59 12.70 -17.31
C PRO A 459 -20.48 13.91 -17.64
N ARG A 460 -21.44 14.27 -16.78
CA ARG A 460 -22.43 15.34 -17.00
C ARG A 460 -22.04 16.71 -16.46
N GLY A 461 -21.30 16.74 -15.32
CA GLY A 461 -21.04 18.00 -14.63
C GLY A 461 -19.81 17.96 -13.75
N VAL A 462 -19.45 19.14 -13.26
CA VAL A 462 -18.42 19.37 -12.24
C VAL A 462 -19.09 20.02 -11.05
N TYR A 463 -18.90 19.44 -9.88
CA TYR A 463 -19.46 19.92 -8.62
C TYR A 463 -18.34 20.41 -7.72
N VAL A 464 -18.39 21.67 -7.32
CA VAL A 464 -17.37 22.34 -6.48
C VAL A 464 -17.92 22.48 -5.07
N PHE A 465 -17.37 21.78 -4.12
CA PHE A 465 -17.82 21.71 -2.73
C PHE A 465 -16.92 22.53 -1.80
N GLU A 466 -17.56 23.27 -0.91
CA GLU A 466 -16.92 23.90 0.25
C GLU A 466 -17.68 23.48 1.50
N PHE A 467 -16.96 23.03 2.50
CA PHE A 467 -17.50 22.54 3.76
C PHE A 467 -17.29 23.55 4.90
N LYS A 468 -18.24 23.64 5.81
CA LYS A 468 -18.10 24.36 7.07
C LYS A 468 -18.51 23.45 8.21
N LEU A 469 -17.68 23.38 9.25
CA LEU A 469 -17.99 22.63 10.46
C LEU A 469 -18.37 23.60 11.57
N GLY A 470 -19.61 23.48 12.07
CA GLY A 470 -20.14 24.22 13.22
C GLY A 470 -20.13 23.37 14.47
N THR A 471 -19.85 24.00 15.62
CA THR A 471 -20.23 23.47 16.90
C THR A 471 -21.54 24.15 17.28
N GLY A 472 -22.64 23.40 17.33
CA GLY A 472 -23.94 23.93 17.78
C GLY A 472 -23.81 24.47 19.18
N GLY A 473 -23.80 25.80 19.32
CA GLY A 473 -23.76 26.44 20.62
C GLY A 473 -25.05 26.15 21.38
N ARG A 474 -24.97 25.32 22.40
CA ARG A 474 -26.06 25.14 23.39
C ARG A 474 -26.29 26.34 24.28
N ASP A 475 -25.49 27.39 24.16
CA ASP A 475 -25.68 28.62 24.90
C ASP A 475 -26.17 29.72 23.96
N GLY A 476 -27.36 30.25 24.24
CA GLY A 476 -27.98 31.39 23.57
C GLY A 476 -27.19 32.71 23.68
N ALA A 477 -25.88 32.69 23.58
CA ALA A 477 -25.00 33.85 23.52
C ALA A 477 -25.10 34.48 22.14
N ARG A 478 -25.62 35.69 22.06
CA ARG A 478 -25.59 36.56 20.89
C ARG A 478 -24.16 36.66 20.33
N PRO A 479 -23.96 36.53 19.01
CA PRO A 479 -22.64 36.72 18.41
C PRO A 479 -22.13 38.12 18.72
N SER A 480 -20.90 38.19 19.24
CA SER A 480 -20.20 39.46 19.41
C SER A 480 -19.89 40.06 18.03
N PRO A 481 -20.02 41.40 17.84
CA PRO A 481 -19.62 42.05 16.60
C PRO A 481 -18.12 41.86 16.38
N GLY A 482 -17.71 41.08 15.34
CA GLY A 482 -16.32 40.74 15.02
C GLY A 482 -15.92 39.28 15.33
N GLY A 483 -16.84 38.42 15.78
CA GLY A 483 -16.62 36.98 15.96
C GLY A 483 -16.62 36.21 14.63
N PRO A 484 -16.15 34.94 14.63
CA PRO A 484 -16.00 34.13 13.40
C PRO A 484 -17.34 34.05 12.66
N THR A 485 -17.27 34.22 11.35
CA THR A 485 -18.35 34.10 10.34
C THR A 485 -19.26 32.91 10.64
N SER A 486 -20.59 33.15 10.61
CA SER A 486 -21.62 32.14 10.87
C SER A 486 -21.36 30.87 10.02
N VAL A 487 -21.33 29.74 10.69
CA VAL A 487 -21.18 28.42 10.02
C VAL A 487 -22.50 28.12 9.32
N SER A 488 -22.56 28.37 8.02
CA SER A 488 -23.73 28.11 7.19
C SER A 488 -23.30 27.70 5.77
N ALA A 489 -24.17 26.98 5.08
CA ALA A 489 -23.98 26.66 3.66
C ALA A 489 -23.88 27.93 2.80
N ALA A 490 -24.57 29.00 3.18
CA ALA A 490 -24.47 30.31 2.51
C ALA A 490 -23.04 30.88 2.62
N ALA A 491 -22.39 30.77 3.77
CA ALA A 491 -21.01 31.22 3.95
C ALA A 491 -20.03 30.38 3.13
N ALA A 492 -20.24 29.06 3.05
CA ALA A 492 -19.46 28.16 2.21
C ALA A 492 -19.62 28.53 0.72
N LEU A 493 -20.83 28.70 0.24
CA LEU A 493 -21.11 29.10 -1.15
C LEU A 493 -20.53 30.49 -1.48
N ALA A 494 -20.65 31.44 -0.56
CA ALA A 494 -20.06 32.76 -0.71
C ALA A 494 -18.52 32.69 -0.82
N GLN A 495 -17.88 31.78 -0.08
CA GLN A 495 -16.43 31.57 -0.17
C GLN A 495 -16.02 31.02 -1.54
N ILE A 496 -16.74 30.02 -2.09
CA ILE A 496 -16.47 29.51 -3.47
C ILE A 496 -16.47 30.66 -4.46
N LYS A 497 -17.50 31.54 -4.41
CA LYS A 497 -17.66 32.69 -5.31
C LYS A 497 -16.57 33.74 -5.10
N ALA A 498 -16.36 34.18 -3.86
CA ALA A 498 -15.38 35.23 -3.54
C ALA A 498 -13.95 34.82 -3.91
N ARG A 499 -13.62 33.54 -3.77
CA ARG A 499 -12.31 32.98 -4.11
C ARG A 499 -12.22 32.52 -5.58
N GLY A 500 -13.31 32.53 -6.34
CA GLY A 500 -13.32 32.10 -7.75
C GLY A 500 -12.88 30.65 -7.93
N TYR A 501 -13.21 29.76 -6.99
CA TYR A 501 -12.74 28.37 -7.00
C TYR A 501 -13.21 27.59 -8.25
N ALA A 502 -14.34 27.96 -8.82
CA ALA A 502 -14.91 27.32 -10.01
C ALA A 502 -14.25 27.75 -11.34
N GLU A 503 -13.49 28.86 -11.38
CA GLU A 503 -12.96 29.46 -12.63
C GLU A 503 -12.18 28.45 -13.50
N LYS A 504 -11.46 27.51 -12.87
CA LYS A 504 -10.69 26.46 -13.55
C LYS A 504 -11.57 25.56 -14.44
N TRP A 505 -12.84 25.37 -14.07
CA TRP A 505 -13.76 24.44 -14.74
C TRP A 505 -14.83 25.11 -15.60
N LEU A 506 -15.02 26.43 -15.52
CA LEU A 506 -16.06 27.15 -16.29
C LEU A 506 -15.94 26.95 -17.81
N ARG A 507 -14.76 26.61 -18.33
CA ARG A 507 -14.51 26.35 -19.77
C ARG A 507 -14.33 24.88 -20.13
N CYS A 508 -14.71 23.95 -19.25
CA CYS A 508 -14.53 22.51 -19.50
C CYS A 508 -15.62 21.88 -20.37
N GLY A 509 -16.63 22.68 -20.81
CA GLY A 509 -17.74 22.21 -21.62
C GLY A 509 -18.78 21.40 -20.86
N LYS A 510 -18.71 21.40 -19.51
CA LYS A 510 -19.67 20.72 -18.64
C LYS A 510 -20.35 21.72 -17.72
N LYS A 511 -21.57 21.39 -17.27
CA LYS A 511 -22.27 22.15 -16.24
C LYS A 511 -21.40 22.19 -14.95
N VAL A 512 -21.20 23.39 -14.40
CA VAL A 512 -20.47 23.57 -13.14
C VAL A 512 -21.46 23.96 -12.05
N THR A 513 -21.54 23.19 -11.00
CA THR A 513 -22.44 23.38 -9.87
C THR A 513 -21.64 23.68 -8.61
N LEU A 514 -21.98 24.74 -7.92
CA LEU A 514 -21.37 25.17 -6.66
C LEU A 514 -22.20 24.63 -5.51
N VAL A 515 -21.58 23.99 -4.54
CA VAL A 515 -22.25 23.36 -3.41
C VAL A 515 -21.60 23.83 -2.12
N GLY A 516 -22.32 24.66 -1.39
CA GLY A 516 -21.98 25.00 0.00
C GLY A 516 -22.66 24.01 0.95
N ALA A 517 -21.90 23.38 1.82
CA ALA A 517 -22.42 22.42 2.79
C ALA A 517 -21.93 22.75 4.20
N ALA A 518 -22.82 22.74 5.18
CA ALA A 518 -22.48 22.93 6.58
C ALA A 518 -22.76 21.66 7.36
N PHE A 519 -21.77 21.19 8.10
CA PHE A 519 -21.87 20.08 9.05
C PHE A 519 -21.97 20.61 10.47
N ASP A 520 -22.88 20.05 11.24
CA ASP A 520 -22.99 20.31 12.68
C ASP A 520 -22.24 19.19 13.44
N ALA A 521 -21.21 19.57 14.19
CA ALA A 521 -20.39 18.63 14.95
C ALA A 521 -21.13 17.98 16.13
N ASP A 522 -22.20 18.59 16.64
CA ASP A 522 -23.01 18.05 17.74
C ASP A 522 -24.12 17.14 17.20
N MET A 523 -24.75 17.51 16.09
CA MET A 523 -25.69 16.67 15.34
C MET A 523 -24.98 15.60 14.50
N ARG A 524 -23.71 15.81 14.19
CA ARG A 524 -22.84 14.89 13.41
C ARG A 524 -23.34 14.59 12.01
N ASN A 525 -23.98 15.57 11.41
CA ASN A 525 -24.61 15.41 10.12
C ASN A 525 -24.56 16.72 9.32
N LEU A 526 -24.95 16.64 8.06
CA LEU A 526 -25.22 17.79 7.23
C LEU A 526 -26.40 18.57 7.82
N SER A 527 -26.16 19.81 8.23
CA SER A 527 -27.15 20.65 8.87
C SER A 527 -27.76 21.68 7.94
N ASP A 528 -27.04 22.08 6.89
CA ASP A 528 -27.47 23.09 5.93
C ASP A 528 -26.77 22.86 4.58
N ARG A 529 -27.46 23.15 3.47
CA ARG A 529 -26.91 23.05 2.12
C ARG A 529 -27.42 24.17 1.21
N GLN A 530 -26.58 24.63 0.31
CA GLN A 530 -26.94 25.53 -0.78
C GLN A 530 -26.29 25.10 -2.08
N VAL A 531 -27.09 25.00 -3.11
CA VAL A 531 -26.66 24.56 -4.45
C VAL A 531 -26.95 25.67 -5.45
N GLU A 532 -25.99 25.99 -6.29
CA GLU A 532 -26.13 26.99 -7.33
C GLU A 532 -25.36 26.56 -8.59
N VAL A 533 -25.96 26.76 -9.77
CA VAL A 533 -25.26 26.55 -11.04
C VAL A 533 -24.42 27.80 -11.32
N ALA A 534 -23.11 27.60 -11.55
CA ALA A 534 -22.24 28.71 -11.92
C ALA A 534 -22.69 29.27 -13.24
N ALA A 535 -22.88 30.57 -13.32
CA ALA A 535 -23.13 31.23 -14.57
C ALA A 535 -21.89 31.14 -15.47
N ASP A 536 -22.10 30.87 -16.79
CA ASP A 536 -21.03 30.99 -17.76
C ASP A 536 -20.51 32.45 -17.75
N ALA A 537 -19.17 32.58 -17.58
CA ALA A 537 -18.51 33.88 -17.55
C ALA A 537 -18.19 34.37 -18.95
#